data_6b8a1c4c3ad166f6b1045666b16a9b52
#
_entry.id   6b8a1c4c3ad166f6b1045666b16a9b52
#
_cell.length_a   1.000
_cell.length_b   1.000
_cell.length_c   1.000
_cell.angle_alpha   90.00
_cell.angle_beta   90.00
_cell.angle_gamma   90.00
#
_symmetry.space_group_name_H-M   'P 1'
#
loop_
_entity.id
_entity.type
_entity.pdbx_description
1 polymer ?
#
loop_
_entity_poly.entity_id
_entity_poly.type
_entity_poly.pdbx_seq_one_letter_code
_entity_poly.pdbx_strand_id
1 'polypeptide(L)'
;MVQVHVAPSFQITDSLEKPTNMVARQIYLAPYSDDWAMEFAKENALLLSLIKEWAQDIQHIGSTAIPGLAAKPVIDIMIGVKSLSEADLHCVSKIQSLGYDYIQKYEVELPNRRYFQKTSPQGIRTHQIHLVEINSDIWKRHLLFRDYLRLHPAIAKEYENLKKSLAKTYSDTYEYANAKTTFIRNIEAKAQGKLNQRERRSRKY
;
A
#
# COMPACT_ATOMS: atom_id res chain seq x y z
N MET A 1 31.17 -39.15 13.45
CA MET A 1 29.73 -39.47 13.37
C MET A 1 29.00 -38.51 14.30
N VAL A 2 28.40 -37.46 13.80
CA VAL A 2 27.61 -36.50 14.60
C VAL A 2 26.16 -36.79 14.30
N GLN A 3 25.44 -37.24 15.32
CA GLN A 3 23.99 -37.51 15.24
C GLN A 3 23.25 -36.19 15.28
N VAL A 4 22.50 -35.89 14.20
CA VAL A 4 21.58 -34.79 14.12
C VAL A 4 20.26 -35.19 14.79
N HIS A 5 19.93 -34.56 15.91
CA HIS A 5 18.63 -34.70 16.57
C HIS A 5 17.60 -33.92 15.78
N VAL A 6 16.64 -34.63 15.18
CA VAL A 6 15.45 -34.05 14.55
C VAL A 6 14.42 -33.85 15.67
N ALA A 7 14.01 -32.60 15.89
CA ALA A 7 12.94 -32.24 16.80
C ALA A 7 11.57 -32.65 16.23
N PRO A 8 10.61 -33.10 17.08
CA PRO A 8 9.30 -33.56 16.62
C PRO A 8 8.43 -32.38 16.11
N SER A 9 7.83 -32.60 14.95
CA SER A 9 6.81 -31.71 14.34
C SER A 9 5.57 -31.67 15.24
N PHE A 10 5.31 -30.49 15.80
CA PHE A 10 4.04 -30.19 16.46
C PHE A 10 2.97 -29.97 15.39
N GLN A 11 2.10 -30.95 15.22
CA GLN A 11 0.84 -30.78 14.50
C GLN A 11 -0.14 -30.04 15.41
N ILE A 12 -0.35 -28.76 15.16
CA ILE A 12 -1.48 -28.03 15.74
C ILE A 12 -2.70 -28.34 14.87
N THR A 13 -3.50 -29.29 15.32
CA THR A 13 -4.87 -29.48 14.81
C THR A 13 -5.75 -28.42 15.44
N ASP A 14 -5.81 -27.24 14.82
CA ASP A 14 -6.78 -26.21 15.18
C ASP A 14 -8.01 -26.36 14.28
N SER A 15 -8.92 -27.23 14.72
CA SER A 15 -10.26 -27.39 14.17
C SER A 15 -11.12 -26.20 14.63
N LEU A 16 -10.82 -25.00 14.14
CA LEU A 16 -11.77 -23.90 14.19
C LEU A 16 -12.67 -24.02 12.97
N GLU A 17 -13.87 -24.55 13.18
CA GLU A 17 -14.96 -24.50 12.22
C GLU A 17 -15.13 -23.06 11.72
N LYS A 18 -14.79 -22.84 10.45
CA LYS A 18 -15.12 -21.58 9.76
C LYS A 18 -16.64 -21.44 9.79
N PRO A 19 -17.20 -20.29 10.22
CA PRO A 19 -18.62 -20.09 10.16
C PRO A 19 -19.09 -20.18 8.69
N THR A 20 -19.83 -21.20 8.39
CA THR A 20 -20.51 -21.48 7.11
C THR A 20 -21.58 -20.42 6.92
N ASN A 21 -21.25 -19.27 6.34
CA ASN A 21 -22.09 -18.33 5.58
C ASN A 21 -21.47 -16.93 5.46
N MET A 22 -20.18 -16.84 5.14
CA MET A 22 -19.65 -15.60 4.59
C MET A 22 -19.81 -15.67 3.07
N VAL A 23 -20.86 -15.04 2.54
CA VAL A 23 -20.92 -14.66 1.12
C VAL A 23 -19.60 -13.93 0.83
N ALA A 24 -18.77 -14.53 -0.02
CA ALA A 24 -17.48 -13.95 -0.38
C ALA A 24 -17.75 -12.53 -0.92
N ARG A 25 -17.32 -11.51 -0.17
CA ARG A 25 -17.56 -10.12 -0.55
C ARG A 25 -16.78 -9.87 -1.84
N GLN A 26 -17.50 -9.74 -2.94
CA GLN A 26 -16.94 -9.37 -4.23
C GLN A 26 -16.11 -8.08 -4.09
N ILE A 27 -14.93 -8.06 -4.70
CA ILE A 27 -14.06 -6.87 -4.70
C ILE A 27 -14.76 -5.78 -5.51
N TYR A 28 -15.18 -4.73 -4.81
CA TYR A 28 -15.85 -3.59 -5.42
C TYR A 28 -14.83 -2.55 -5.89
N LEU A 29 -14.95 -2.12 -7.14
CA LEU A 29 -14.19 -1.02 -7.74
C LEU A 29 -15.16 0.11 -8.07
N ALA A 30 -15.03 1.23 -7.36
CA ALA A 30 -15.77 2.46 -7.65
C ALA A 30 -15.15 3.18 -8.87
N PRO A 31 -15.95 3.89 -9.68
CA PRO A 31 -15.42 4.89 -10.61
C PRO A 31 -14.54 5.91 -9.87
N TYR A 32 -13.64 6.57 -10.60
CA TYR A 32 -12.84 7.64 -10.00
C TYR A 32 -13.75 8.74 -9.42
N SER A 33 -13.34 9.26 -8.25
CA SER A 33 -13.97 10.42 -7.61
C SER A 33 -12.88 11.43 -7.18
N ASP A 34 -13.12 12.71 -7.45
CA ASP A 34 -12.29 13.82 -6.96
C ASP A 34 -12.32 13.93 -5.44
N ASP A 35 -13.34 13.37 -4.76
CA ASP A 35 -13.43 13.29 -3.31
C ASP A 35 -12.22 12.58 -2.69
N TRP A 36 -11.61 11.63 -3.41
CA TRP A 36 -10.44 10.91 -2.89
C TRP A 36 -9.25 11.83 -2.64
N ALA A 37 -9.04 12.83 -3.49
CA ALA A 37 -8.01 13.84 -3.27
C ALA A 37 -8.33 14.73 -2.05
N MET A 38 -9.61 15.08 -1.85
CA MET A 38 -10.06 15.85 -0.70
C MET A 38 -9.96 15.04 0.61
N GLU A 39 -10.35 13.76 0.60
CA GLU A 39 -10.19 12.87 1.74
C GLU A 39 -8.72 12.69 2.13
N PHE A 40 -7.83 12.49 1.14
CA PHE A 40 -6.39 12.49 1.40
C PHE A 40 -5.92 13.81 2.03
N ALA A 41 -6.34 14.96 1.51
CA ALA A 41 -5.92 16.26 2.02
C ALA A 41 -6.36 16.48 3.48
N LYS A 42 -7.58 16.07 3.84
CA LYS A 42 -8.08 16.12 5.22
C LYS A 42 -7.23 15.24 6.15
N GLU A 43 -6.99 13.99 5.74
CA GLU A 43 -6.24 13.05 6.55
C GLU A 43 -4.76 13.47 6.69
N ASN A 44 -4.16 14.00 5.61
CA ASN A 44 -2.81 14.56 5.63
C ASN A 44 -2.69 15.72 6.63
N ALA A 45 -3.66 16.61 6.70
CA ALA A 45 -3.66 17.72 7.67
C ALA A 45 -3.71 17.20 9.11
N LEU A 46 -4.52 16.16 9.39
CA LEU A 46 -4.59 15.52 10.70
C LEU A 46 -3.27 14.84 11.07
N LEU A 47 -2.67 14.09 10.16
CA LEU A 47 -1.38 13.45 10.36
C LEU A 47 -0.29 14.48 10.64
N LEU A 48 -0.18 15.53 9.82
CA LEU A 48 0.80 16.60 10.00
C LEU A 48 0.63 17.33 11.34
N SER A 49 -0.59 17.49 11.85
CA SER A 49 -0.81 18.12 13.15
C SER A 49 -0.18 17.36 14.33
N LEU A 50 0.05 16.05 14.15
CA LEU A 50 0.58 15.17 15.21
C LEU A 50 2.03 14.74 15.00
N ILE A 51 2.45 14.54 13.74
CA ILE A 51 3.74 13.91 13.45
C ILE A 51 4.66 14.75 12.55
N LYS A 52 4.39 16.04 12.32
CA LYS A 52 5.18 16.91 11.43
C LYS A 52 6.68 16.97 11.76
N GLU A 53 7.05 16.75 13.02
CA GLU A 53 8.47 16.79 13.47
C GLU A 53 9.25 15.58 12.94
N TRP A 54 8.57 14.47 12.67
CA TRP A 54 9.18 13.20 12.23
C TRP A 54 8.88 12.86 10.77
N ALA A 55 7.73 13.29 10.25
CA ALA A 55 7.36 13.10 8.85
C ALA A 55 8.14 14.07 7.96
N GLN A 56 8.93 13.51 7.04
CA GLN A 56 9.66 14.29 6.04
C GLN A 56 8.77 14.63 4.85
N ASP A 57 7.88 13.73 4.47
CA ASP A 57 6.91 13.92 3.41
C ASP A 57 5.72 12.96 3.60
N ILE A 58 4.54 13.36 3.15
CA ILE A 58 3.32 12.53 3.15
C ILE A 58 2.71 12.58 1.76
N GLN A 59 2.51 11.41 1.14
CA GLN A 59 2.10 11.27 -0.24
C GLN A 59 0.82 10.45 -0.39
N HIS A 60 -0.11 10.93 -1.22
CA HIS A 60 -1.22 10.12 -1.73
C HIS A 60 -0.67 9.14 -2.75
N ILE A 61 -0.81 7.84 -2.48
CA ILE A 61 -0.34 6.77 -3.36
C ILE A 61 -1.50 5.85 -3.76
N GLY A 62 -1.19 4.74 -4.42
CA GLY A 62 -2.20 3.76 -4.82
C GLY A 62 -3.11 4.25 -5.95
N SER A 63 -4.16 3.48 -6.19
CA SER A 63 -5.04 3.72 -7.34
C SER A 63 -5.92 4.95 -7.20
N THR A 64 -6.32 5.31 -5.97
CA THR A 64 -7.15 6.50 -5.70
C THR A 64 -6.39 7.81 -5.93
N ALA A 65 -5.06 7.75 -5.95
CA ALA A 65 -4.19 8.89 -6.26
C ALA A 65 -4.06 9.17 -7.77
N ILE A 66 -4.64 8.37 -8.65
CA ILE A 66 -4.48 8.47 -10.10
C ILE A 66 -5.80 8.96 -10.71
N PRO A 67 -5.86 10.19 -11.24
CA PRO A 67 -7.08 10.73 -11.84
C PRO A 67 -7.68 9.83 -12.93
N GLY A 68 -8.99 9.67 -12.91
CA GLY A 68 -9.74 8.85 -13.87
C GLY A 68 -9.65 7.34 -13.67
N LEU A 69 -8.90 6.84 -12.69
CA LEU A 69 -8.68 5.41 -12.48
C LEU A 69 -9.70 4.82 -11.47
N ALA A 70 -10.57 3.91 -11.92
CA ALA A 70 -11.46 3.17 -11.01
C ALA A 70 -10.66 2.36 -9.99
N ALA A 71 -11.07 2.40 -8.71
CA ALA A 71 -10.34 1.78 -7.61
C ALA A 71 -11.28 1.26 -6.49
N LYS A 72 -10.76 0.43 -5.60
CA LYS A 72 -11.38 0.27 -4.27
C LYS A 72 -11.34 1.63 -3.59
N PRO A 73 -12.43 2.10 -2.95
CA PRO A 73 -12.48 3.42 -2.30
C PRO A 73 -11.73 3.40 -0.97
N VAL A 74 -10.42 3.21 -1.04
CA VAL A 74 -9.49 3.21 0.10
C VAL A 74 -8.39 4.21 -0.22
N ILE A 75 -8.17 5.15 0.68
CA ILE A 75 -7.12 6.16 0.55
C ILE A 75 -5.80 5.55 1.01
N ASP A 76 -4.87 5.39 0.08
CA ASP A 76 -3.52 4.90 0.34
C ASP A 76 -2.59 6.07 0.64
N ILE A 77 -2.05 6.11 1.86
CA ILE A 77 -1.16 7.18 2.34
C ILE A 77 0.23 6.60 2.54
N MET A 78 1.26 7.26 2.05
CA MET A 78 2.64 6.91 2.33
C MET A 78 3.31 8.03 3.11
N ILE A 79 3.87 7.71 4.27
CA ILE A 79 4.59 8.62 5.15
C ILE A 79 6.07 8.28 5.10
N GLY A 80 6.89 9.23 4.68
CA GLY A 80 8.34 9.13 4.68
C GLY A 80 8.92 9.71 5.96
N VAL A 81 9.68 8.91 6.70
CA VAL A 81 10.40 9.31 7.91
C VAL A 81 11.90 9.15 7.74
N LYS A 82 12.72 9.76 8.59
CA LYS A 82 14.16 9.57 8.60
C LYS A 82 14.56 8.16 9.06
N SER A 83 13.89 7.67 10.11
CA SER A 83 14.20 6.42 10.78
C SER A 83 12.91 5.75 11.25
N LEU A 84 12.76 4.46 10.96
CA LEU A 84 11.63 3.68 11.45
C LEU A 84 11.68 3.49 12.97
N SER A 85 12.87 3.38 13.57
CA SER A 85 13.00 3.25 15.02
C SER A 85 12.55 4.51 15.76
N GLU A 86 12.82 5.70 15.23
CA GLU A 86 12.29 6.96 15.79
C GLU A 86 10.77 7.05 15.58
N ALA A 87 10.29 6.63 14.42
CA ALA A 87 8.87 6.61 14.13
C ALA A 87 8.08 5.65 15.03
N ASP A 88 8.67 4.50 15.40
CA ASP A 88 8.08 3.56 16.36
C ASP A 88 7.85 4.24 17.73
N LEU A 89 8.77 5.07 18.17
CA LEU A 89 8.69 5.78 19.44
C LEU A 89 7.72 6.97 19.41
N HIS A 90 7.67 7.69 18.30
CA HIS A 90 7.05 9.01 18.26
C HIS A 90 5.80 9.11 17.37
N CYS A 91 5.64 8.22 16.38
CA CYS A 91 4.55 8.31 15.41
C CYS A 91 3.45 7.26 15.64
N VAL A 92 3.80 6.02 16.05
CA VAL A 92 2.84 4.91 16.09
C VAL A 92 1.63 5.24 16.95
N SER A 93 1.84 5.62 18.23
CA SER A 93 0.73 5.95 19.15
C SER A 93 -0.10 7.15 18.69
N LYS A 94 0.53 8.14 18.07
CA LYS A 94 -0.14 9.32 17.53
C LYS A 94 -1.01 8.97 16.32
N ILE A 95 -0.54 8.11 15.41
CA ILE A 95 -1.33 7.61 14.29
C ILE A 95 -2.51 6.78 14.80
N GLN A 96 -2.29 5.93 15.80
CA GLN A 96 -3.37 5.17 16.44
C GLN A 96 -4.43 6.08 17.09
N SER A 97 -4.06 7.22 17.66
CA SER A 97 -5.02 8.17 18.25
C SER A 97 -5.97 8.80 17.22
N LEU A 98 -5.64 8.72 15.91
CA LEU A 98 -6.53 9.11 14.81
C LEU A 98 -7.48 7.98 14.37
N GLY A 99 -7.55 6.86 15.12
CA GLY A 99 -8.42 5.72 14.84
C GLY A 99 -7.83 4.73 13.84
N TYR A 100 -6.51 4.67 13.72
CA TYR A 100 -5.83 3.64 12.93
C TYR A 100 -5.44 2.44 13.80
N ASP A 101 -5.66 1.25 13.27
CA ASP A 101 -5.11 0.01 13.80
C ASP A 101 -3.71 -0.21 13.24
N TYR A 102 -2.73 -0.40 14.12
CA TYR A 102 -1.37 -0.79 13.72
C TYR A 102 -1.29 -2.30 13.47
N ILE A 103 -0.93 -2.71 12.26
CA ILE A 103 -0.94 -4.13 11.84
C ILE A 103 0.49 -4.68 11.82
N GLN A 104 1.07 -4.83 13.00
CA GLN A 104 2.46 -5.21 13.21
C GLN A 104 2.83 -6.58 12.59
N LYS A 105 1.89 -7.51 12.47
CA LYS A 105 2.14 -8.85 11.90
C LYS A 105 2.74 -8.83 10.49
N TYR A 106 2.52 -7.78 9.71
CA TYR A 106 3.08 -7.65 8.37
C TYR A 106 4.56 -7.24 8.34
N GLU A 107 5.16 -6.91 9.48
CA GLU A 107 6.58 -6.56 9.57
C GLU A 107 7.49 -7.78 9.46
N VAL A 108 6.97 -8.98 9.74
CA VAL A 108 7.69 -10.24 9.53
C VAL A 108 8.10 -10.39 8.05
N GLU A 109 7.19 -10.03 7.14
CA GLU A 109 7.44 -10.11 5.69
C GLU A 109 8.05 -8.81 5.14
N LEU A 110 7.72 -7.67 5.73
CA LEU A 110 8.13 -6.33 5.28
C LEU A 110 8.66 -5.49 6.46
N PRO A 111 9.83 -5.83 7.00
CA PRO A 111 10.39 -5.18 8.20
C PRO A 111 10.69 -3.67 8.00
N ASN A 112 10.85 -3.25 6.76
CA ASN A 112 11.13 -1.85 6.40
C ASN A 112 9.85 -1.02 6.19
N ARG A 113 8.71 -1.44 6.75
CA ARG A 113 7.43 -0.74 6.65
C ARG A 113 6.61 -0.91 7.93
N ARG A 114 6.01 0.17 8.43
CA ARG A 114 4.93 0.13 9.41
C ARG A 114 3.61 0.30 8.67
N TYR A 115 2.64 -0.57 8.97
CA TYR A 115 1.38 -0.60 8.25
C TYR A 115 0.20 -0.36 9.18
N PHE A 116 -0.68 0.57 8.78
CA PHE A 116 -1.87 0.91 9.54
C PHE A 116 -3.10 0.87 8.66
N GLN A 117 -4.25 0.59 9.27
CA GLN A 117 -5.55 0.57 8.63
C GLN A 117 -6.55 1.38 9.45
N LYS A 118 -7.45 2.08 8.77
CA LYS A 118 -8.59 2.75 9.39
C LYS A 118 -9.86 2.19 8.77
N THR A 119 -10.82 1.85 9.62
CA THR A 119 -12.11 1.31 9.19
C THR A 119 -13.25 2.21 9.67
N SER A 120 -14.34 2.26 8.89
CA SER A 120 -15.57 2.92 9.32
C SER A 120 -16.23 2.15 10.46
N PRO A 121 -17.22 2.73 11.17
CA PRO A 121 -18.02 2.00 12.16
C PRO A 121 -18.71 0.75 11.63
N GLN A 122 -18.92 0.65 10.30
CA GLN A 122 -19.47 -0.52 9.63
C GLN A 122 -18.41 -1.58 9.27
N GLY A 123 -17.16 -1.42 9.72
CA GLY A 123 -16.06 -2.34 9.46
C GLY A 123 -15.52 -2.28 8.02
N ILE A 124 -15.81 -1.22 7.27
CA ILE A 124 -15.30 -1.01 5.91
C ILE A 124 -13.99 -0.23 5.97
N ARG A 125 -12.91 -0.77 5.38
CA ARG A 125 -11.63 -0.06 5.29
C ARG A 125 -11.78 1.21 4.46
N THR A 126 -11.34 2.33 5.03
CA THR A 126 -11.40 3.66 4.39
C THR A 126 -10.02 4.20 4.05
N HIS A 127 -9.03 3.96 4.92
CA HIS A 127 -7.66 4.44 4.73
C HIS A 127 -6.66 3.34 5.08
N GLN A 128 -5.47 3.44 4.50
CA GLN A 128 -4.31 2.66 4.92
C GLN A 128 -3.04 3.51 4.81
N ILE A 129 -2.13 3.31 5.78
CA ILE A 129 -0.87 4.04 5.85
C ILE A 129 0.28 3.05 5.68
N HIS A 130 1.23 3.43 4.83
CA HIS A 130 2.53 2.83 4.68
C HIS A 130 3.57 3.83 5.21
N LEU A 131 4.05 3.64 6.44
CA LEU A 131 5.11 4.44 7.01
C LEU A 131 6.43 3.74 6.73
N VAL A 132 7.35 4.44 6.06
CA VAL A 132 8.60 3.91 5.54
C VAL A 132 9.71 4.94 5.67
N GLU A 133 10.97 4.54 5.59
CA GLU A 133 12.05 5.51 5.49
C GLU A 133 11.99 6.23 4.13
N ILE A 134 12.15 7.56 4.18
CA ILE A 134 12.18 8.40 2.98
C ILE A 134 13.36 7.98 2.09
N ASN A 135 13.17 8.02 0.78
CA ASN A 135 14.15 7.56 -0.21
C ASN A 135 14.48 6.06 -0.19
N SER A 136 13.80 5.25 0.64
CA SER A 136 13.87 3.79 0.55
C SER A 136 13.35 3.27 -0.80
N ASP A 137 13.67 2.02 -1.14
CA ASP A 137 13.17 1.42 -2.38
C ASP A 137 11.63 1.33 -2.40
N ILE A 138 11.00 1.10 -1.24
CA ILE A 138 9.54 1.10 -1.12
C ILE A 138 8.98 2.48 -1.46
N TRP A 139 9.55 3.55 -0.87
CA TRP A 139 9.18 4.93 -1.14
C TRP A 139 9.26 5.26 -2.63
N LYS A 140 10.45 5.05 -3.22
CA LYS A 140 10.72 5.38 -4.62
C LYS A 140 9.81 4.63 -5.59
N ARG A 141 9.61 3.33 -5.39
CA ARG A 141 8.80 2.50 -6.27
C ARG A 141 7.33 2.90 -6.31
N HIS A 142 6.73 3.19 -5.15
CA HIS A 142 5.33 3.60 -5.10
C HIS A 142 5.10 4.95 -5.80
N LEU A 143 5.98 5.93 -5.56
CA LEU A 143 5.89 7.21 -6.24
C LEU A 143 6.12 7.06 -7.74
N LEU A 144 7.11 6.31 -8.14
CA LEU A 144 7.44 6.06 -9.54
C LEU A 144 6.27 5.41 -10.29
N PHE A 145 5.63 4.40 -9.70
CA PHE A 145 4.45 3.74 -10.26
C PHE A 145 3.28 4.71 -10.43
N ARG A 146 2.93 5.44 -9.35
CA ARG A 146 1.87 6.44 -9.35
C ARG A 146 2.09 7.49 -10.44
N ASP A 147 3.27 8.09 -10.45
CA ASP A 147 3.57 9.21 -11.33
C ASP A 147 3.68 8.76 -12.80
N TYR A 148 4.17 7.54 -13.03
CA TYR A 148 4.16 6.96 -14.36
C TYR A 148 2.74 6.79 -14.90
N LEU A 149 1.81 6.25 -14.11
CA LEU A 149 0.41 6.08 -14.53
C LEU A 149 -0.31 7.42 -14.73
N ARG A 150 -0.02 8.43 -13.91
CA ARG A 150 -0.54 9.80 -14.10
C ARG A 150 -0.11 10.40 -15.43
N LEU A 151 1.12 10.13 -15.86
CA LEU A 151 1.68 10.63 -17.12
C LEU A 151 1.30 9.78 -18.35
N HIS A 152 0.74 8.58 -18.16
CA HIS A 152 0.43 7.65 -19.25
C HIS A 152 -1.01 7.10 -19.13
N PRO A 153 -2.04 7.89 -19.51
CA PRO A 153 -3.45 7.51 -19.33
C PRO A 153 -3.82 6.18 -20.02
N ALA A 154 -3.20 5.85 -21.15
CA ALA A 154 -3.43 4.57 -21.83
C ALA A 154 -2.99 3.38 -20.94
N ILE A 155 -1.83 3.48 -20.29
CA ILE A 155 -1.34 2.45 -19.37
C ILE A 155 -2.19 2.40 -18.10
N ALA A 156 -2.65 3.55 -17.60
CA ALA A 156 -3.60 3.59 -16.50
C ALA A 156 -4.90 2.86 -16.84
N LYS A 157 -5.37 2.97 -18.09
CA LYS A 157 -6.55 2.24 -18.58
C LYS A 157 -6.30 0.73 -18.69
N GLU A 158 -5.13 0.30 -19.13
CA GLU A 158 -4.73 -1.11 -19.11
C GLU A 158 -4.76 -1.67 -17.69
N TYR A 159 -4.22 -0.92 -16.72
CA TYR A 159 -4.23 -1.29 -15.30
C TYR A 159 -5.65 -1.35 -14.73
N GLU A 160 -6.54 -0.44 -15.15
CA GLU A 160 -7.96 -0.49 -14.78
C GLU A 160 -8.63 -1.77 -15.28
N ASN A 161 -8.42 -2.11 -16.55
CA ASN A 161 -8.98 -3.31 -17.16
C ASN A 161 -8.49 -4.58 -16.46
N LEU A 162 -7.19 -4.66 -16.15
CA LEU A 162 -6.61 -5.73 -15.35
C LEU A 162 -7.31 -5.82 -13.99
N LYS A 163 -7.44 -4.71 -13.25
CA LYS A 163 -8.11 -4.70 -11.94
C LYS A 163 -9.56 -5.18 -12.02
N LYS A 164 -10.31 -4.75 -13.05
CA LYS A 164 -11.70 -5.18 -13.28
C LYS A 164 -11.81 -6.68 -13.56
N SER A 165 -10.88 -7.23 -14.34
CA SER A 165 -10.81 -8.67 -14.59
C SER A 165 -10.51 -9.44 -13.31
N LEU A 166 -9.47 -9.04 -12.57
CA LEU A 166 -9.08 -9.69 -11.32
C LEU A 166 -10.16 -9.62 -10.23
N ALA A 167 -10.92 -8.51 -10.16
CA ALA A 167 -12.01 -8.37 -9.21
C ALA A 167 -13.18 -9.34 -9.46
N LYS A 168 -13.30 -9.89 -10.67
CA LYS A 168 -14.27 -10.96 -11.00
C LYS A 168 -13.74 -12.34 -10.61
N THR A 169 -12.42 -12.51 -10.58
CA THR A 169 -11.76 -13.79 -10.34
C THR A 169 -11.49 -14.04 -8.86
N TYR A 170 -11.09 -13.00 -8.13
CA TYR A 170 -10.67 -13.10 -6.74
C TYR A 170 -11.69 -12.45 -5.80
N SER A 171 -11.99 -13.12 -4.71
CA SER A 171 -12.78 -12.58 -3.58
C SER A 171 -11.88 -12.19 -2.39
N ASP A 172 -10.73 -12.83 -2.26
CA ASP A 172 -9.72 -12.50 -1.25
C ASP A 172 -8.91 -11.27 -1.67
N THR A 173 -8.76 -10.31 -0.74
CA THR A 173 -8.06 -9.04 -1.02
C THR A 173 -6.55 -9.19 -1.14
N TYR A 174 -5.95 -10.20 -0.49
CA TYR A 174 -4.52 -10.48 -0.57
C TYR A 174 -4.17 -11.12 -1.92
N GLU A 175 -4.93 -12.15 -2.32
CA GLU A 175 -4.78 -12.78 -3.65
C GLU A 175 -4.98 -11.77 -4.78
N TYR A 176 -6.03 -10.95 -4.68
CA TYR A 176 -6.25 -9.85 -5.62
C TYR A 176 -5.08 -8.86 -5.68
N ALA A 177 -4.48 -8.53 -4.53
CA ALA A 177 -3.32 -7.64 -4.50
C ALA A 177 -2.10 -8.29 -5.18
N ASN A 178 -1.84 -9.56 -4.89
CA ASN A 178 -0.72 -10.31 -5.45
C ASN A 178 -0.83 -10.51 -6.96
N ALA A 179 -2.03 -10.76 -7.47
CA ALA A 179 -2.28 -10.94 -8.90
C ALA A 179 -1.92 -9.71 -9.78
N LYS A 180 -1.79 -8.52 -9.18
CA LYS A 180 -1.35 -7.30 -9.87
C LYS A 180 0.17 -7.13 -9.91
N THR A 181 0.92 -7.90 -9.13
CA THR A 181 2.36 -7.69 -8.89
C THR A 181 3.17 -7.67 -10.18
N THR A 182 2.93 -8.60 -11.10
CA THR A 182 3.65 -8.67 -12.38
C THR A 182 3.45 -7.41 -13.22
N PHE A 183 2.22 -6.91 -13.32
CA PHE A 183 1.93 -5.66 -14.04
C PHE A 183 2.66 -4.47 -13.38
N ILE A 184 2.55 -4.34 -12.05
CA ILE A 184 3.19 -3.26 -11.29
C ILE A 184 4.70 -3.27 -11.51
N ARG A 185 5.35 -4.42 -11.38
CA ARG A 185 6.79 -4.58 -11.60
C ARG A 185 7.23 -4.19 -13.00
N ASN A 186 6.46 -4.57 -14.01
CA ASN A 186 6.75 -4.21 -15.40
C ASN A 186 6.67 -2.70 -15.62
N ILE A 187 5.72 -2.03 -14.99
CA ILE A 187 5.59 -0.56 -15.07
C ILE A 187 6.72 0.12 -14.30
N GLU A 188 7.06 -0.33 -13.10
CA GLU A 188 8.20 0.18 -12.33
C GLU A 188 9.50 0.10 -13.16
N ALA A 189 9.76 -1.02 -13.81
CA ALA A 189 10.94 -1.20 -14.66
C ALA A 189 10.95 -0.24 -15.88
N LYS A 190 9.81 -0.09 -16.57
CA LYS A 190 9.67 0.87 -17.67
C LYS A 190 9.90 2.31 -17.23
N ALA A 191 9.33 2.68 -16.08
CA ALA A 191 9.46 4.02 -15.52
C ALA A 191 10.91 4.32 -15.12
N GLN A 192 11.59 3.39 -14.46
CA GLN A 192 13.01 3.52 -14.09
C GLN A 192 13.91 3.66 -15.30
N GLY A 193 13.66 2.89 -16.36
CA GLY A 193 14.42 2.99 -17.61
C GLY A 193 14.32 4.38 -18.26
N LYS A 194 13.14 5.01 -18.22
CA LYS A 194 12.94 6.38 -18.73
C LYS A 194 13.65 7.42 -17.87
N LEU A 195 13.65 7.29 -16.54
CA LEU A 195 14.39 8.18 -15.64
C LEU A 195 15.89 8.13 -15.93
N ASN A 196 16.46 6.94 -16.00
CA ASN A 196 17.88 6.74 -16.29
C ASN A 196 18.29 7.34 -17.65
N GLN A 197 17.41 7.26 -18.67
CA GLN A 197 17.67 7.89 -19.98
C GLN A 197 17.64 9.43 -19.90
N ARG A 198 16.73 10.02 -19.12
CA ARG A 198 16.64 11.49 -18.94
C ARG A 198 17.90 12.00 -18.21
N GLU A 199 18.33 11.33 -17.14
CA GLU A 199 19.53 11.71 -16.40
C GLU A 199 20.79 11.62 -17.25
N ARG A 200 20.93 10.59 -18.08
CA ARG A 200 22.05 10.46 -19.03
C ARG A 200 22.09 11.58 -20.07
N ARG A 201 20.91 12.06 -20.50
CA ARG A 201 20.84 13.20 -21.44
C ARG A 201 21.20 14.51 -20.78
N SER A 202 20.72 14.77 -19.55
CA SER A 202 21.01 16.02 -18.82
C SER A 202 22.48 16.15 -18.36
N ARG A 203 23.23 15.03 -18.24
CA ARG A 203 24.67 15.07 -17.94
C ARG A 203 25.56 15.30 -19.17
N LYS A 204 24.99 15.34 -20.37
CA LYS A 204 25.74 15.55 -21.63
C LYS A 204 25.78 17.02 -22.07
N TYR A 205 25.09 17.88 -21.33
CA TYR A 205 25.04 19.33 -21.54
C TYR A 205 25.51 20.04 -20.25
#